data_be09fb3de881116e883312a702022f07
#
_entry.id   be09fb3de881116e883312a702022f07
#
_cell.length_a   1.000
_cell.length_b   1.000
_cell.length_c   1.000
_cell.angle_alpha   90.00
_cell.angle_beta   90.00
_cell.angle_gamma   90.00
#
_symmetry.space_group_name_H-M   'P 1'
#
loop_
_entity.id
_entity.type
_entity.pdbx_description
1 polymer ?
#
loop_
_entity_poly.entity_id
_entity_poly.type
_entity_poly.pdbx_seq_one_letter_code
_entity_poly.pdbx_strand_id
1 'polypeptide(L)'
;MESSLESYVLPSALLDHFEVSSTQDLGDLRTKKLILEIYLTEKNKLPFGYPSDLYESKGFSNPSRIQDFPIRGKAVYLVIKRRRWRHKQTKEGIVSDYTFIAEGSRLTRELSDFLKGTGRDPRRYDK
;
A
#
# COMPACT_ATOMS: atom_id res chain seq x y z
N MET A 1 -14.49 -19.93 -1.48
CA MET A 1 -13.85 -18.63 -1.28
C MET A 1 -13.85 -17.86 -2.59
N GLU A 2 -14.45 -16.71 -2.58
CA GLU A 2 -14.49 -15.89 -3.78
C GLU A 2 -13.18 -15.15 -4.00
N SER A 3 -12.73 -15.17 -5.25
CA SER A 3 -11.62 -14.34 -5.67
C SER A 3 -12.20 -13.00 -6.14
N SER A 4 -11.84 -11.92 -5.49
CA SER A 4 -12.22 -10.60 -5.95
C SER A 4 -11.35 -10.20 -7.13
N LEU A 5 -11.82 -9.25 -7.93
CA LEU A 5 -11.05 -8.72 -9.04
C LEU A 5 -9.73 -8.10 -8.53
N GLU A 6 -9.76 -7.53 -7.33
CA GLU A 6 -8.59 -6.90 -6.72
C GLU A 6 -7.45 -7.89 -6.52
N SER A 7 -7.76 -9.17 -6.26
CA SER A 7 -6.73 -10.19 -6.03
C SER A 7 -5.89 -10.48 -7.28
N TYR A 8 -6.36 -10.08 -8.46
CA TYR A 8 -5.63 -10.26 -9.70
C TYR A 8 -4.80 -9.05 -10.10
N VAL A 9 -5.08 -7.89 -9.54
CA VAL A 9 -4.42 -6.64 -9.96
C VAL A 9 -3.55 -6.03 -8.87
N LEU A 10 -3.68 -6.45 -7.62
CA LEU A 10 -2.91 -5.92 -6.49
C LEU A 10 -2.04 -7.01 -5.88
N PRO A 11 -0.91 -6.63 -5.23
CA PRO A 11 -0.09 -7.61 -4.54
C PRO A 11 -0.91 -8.40 -3.52
N SER A 12 -0.78 -9.72 -3.51
CA SER A 12 -1.57 -10.58 -2.62
C SER A 12 -1.28 -10.28 -1.15
N ALA A 13 -0.02 -10.00 -0.81
CA ALA A 13 0.35 -9.65 0.57
C ALA A 13 -0.35 -8.38 1.03
N LEU A 14 -0.63 -7.46 0.10
CA LEU A 14 -1.34 -6.23 0.41
C LEU A 14 -2.77 -6.53 0.85
N LEU A 15 -3.47 -7.37 0.10
CA LEU A 15 -4.88 -7.66 0.39
C LEU A 15 -5.07 -8.55 1.61
N ASP A 16 -4.03 -9.24 2.07
CA ASP A 16 -4.09 -10.00 3.30
C ASP A 16 -4.22 -9.08 4.53
N HIS A 17 -3.69 -7.86 4.42
CA HIS A 17 -3.61 -6.94 5.55
C HIS A 17 -4.37 -5.64 5.37
N PHE A 18 -4.80 -5.34 4.14
CA PHE A 18 -5.46 -4.07 3.82
C PHE A 18 -6.75 -4.30 3.08
N GLU A 19 -7.67 -3.35 3.22
CA GLU A 19 -8.93 -3.33 2.47
C GLU A 19 -8.92 -2.13 1.53
N VAL A 20 -9.45 -2.34 0.32
CA VAL A 20 -9.67 -1.23 -0.60
C VAL A 20 -10.85 -0.41 -0.06
N SER A 21 -10.59 0.80 0.38
CA SER A 21 -11.62 1.66 0.93
C SER A 21 -12.29 2.51 -0.16
N SER A 22 -11.55 2.92 -1.17
CA SER A 22 -12.10 3.68 -2.30
C SER A 22 -11.09 3.72 -3.44
N THR A 23 -11.55 4.19 -4.59
CA THR A 23 -10.70 4.46 -5.75
C THR A 23 -11.04 5.83 -6.30
N GLN A 24 -10.07 6.46 -6.94
CA GLN A 24 -10.28 7.74 -7.59
C GLN A 24 -9.55 7.78 -8.91
N ASP A 25 -10.30 8.09 -9.96
CA ASP A 25 -9.74 8.28 -11.31
C ASP A 25 -9.44 9.75 -11.50
N LEU A 26 -8.15 10.07 -11.64
CA LEU A 26 -7.69 11.44 -11.80
C LEU A 26 -7.33 11.76 -13.25
N GLY A 27 -7.96 11.08 -14.20
CA GLY A 27 -7.69 11.31 -15.61
C GLY A 27 -8.00 12.74 -16.04
N ASP A 28 -7.09 13.34 -16.79
CA ASP A 28 -7.28 14.65 -17.40
C ASP A 28 -6.99 14.55 -18.89
N LEU A 29 -8.04 14.68 -19.67
CA LEU A 29 -7.93 14.56 -21.13
C LEU A 29 -7.09 15.67 -21.76
N ARG A 30 -7.04 16.84 -21.16
CA ARG A 30 -6.26 17.95 -21.68
C ARG A 30 -4.77 17.74 -21.54
N THR A 31 -4.34 17.22 -20.38
CA THR A 31 -2.93 16.94 -20.12
C THR A 31 -2.54 15.53 -20.53
N LYS A 32 -3.51 14.70 -20.89
CA LYS A 32 -3.34 13.29 -21.22
C LYS A 32 -2.72 12.48 -20.07
N LYS A 33 -2.83 12.99 -18.86
CA LYS A 33 -2.42 12.24 -17.67
C LYS A 33 -3.57 11.36 -17.22
N LEU A 34 -3.32 10.05 -17.17
CA LEU A 34 -4.29 9.09 -16.73
C LEU A 34 -3.73 8.46 -15.46
N ILE A 35 -4.37 8.75 -14.34
CA ILE A 35 -3.91 8.31 -13.01
C ILE A 35 -5.08 7.69 -12.28
N LEU A 36 -4.83 6.52 -11.70
CA LEU A 36 -5.77 5.84 -10.83
C LEU A 36 -5.15 5.75 -9.44
N GLU A 37 -5.85 6.29 -8.45
CA GLU A 37 -5.47 6.11 -7.05
C GLU A 37 -6.37 5.10 -6.39
N ILE A 38 -5.76 4.14 -5.70
CA ILE A 38 -6.47 3.11 -4.95
C ILE A 38 -6.16 3.33 -3.47
N TYR A 39 -7.19 3.63 -2.69
CA TYR A 39 -7.05 3.92 -1.27
C TYR A 39 -7.24 2.66 -0.47
N LEU A 40 -6.24 2.37 0.37
CA LEU A 40 -6.19 1.15 1.17
C LEU A 40 -6.05 1.50 2.63
N THR A 41 -6.82 0.80 3.46
CA THR A 41 -6.82 0.98 4.90
C THR A 41 -6.46 -0.35 5.55
N GLU A 42 -5.51 -0.32 6.48
CA GLU A 42 -5.09 -1.53 7.17
C GLU A 42 -6.23 -2.11 8.00
N LYS A 43 -6.40 -3.42 7.94
CA LYS A 43 -7.42 -4.13 8.70
C LYS A 43 -7.17 -4.00 10.19
N ASN A 44 -8.22 -4.08 10.99
CA ASN A 44 -8.14 -3.98 12.44
C ASN A 44 -7.65 -5.31 13.01
N LYS A 45 -6.37 -5.60 12.81
CA LYS A 45 -5.74 -6.83 13.25
C LYS A 45 -4.31 -6.53 13.66
N LEU A 46 -3.99 -6.86 14.91
CA LEU A 46 -2.64 -6.65 15.42
C LEU A 46 -1.61 -7.48 14.65
N PRO A 47 -0.39 -6.95 14.48
CA PRO A 47 0.69 -7.74 13.91
C PRO A 47 0.96 -8.99 14.74
N PHE A 48 1.47 -10.03 14.10
CA PHE A 48 1.81 -11.27 14.76
C PHE A 48 2.82 -11.01 15.88
N GLY A 49 2.58 -11.65 17.03
CA GLY A 49 3.47 -11.53 18.18
C GLY A 49 3.06 -10.48 19.21
N TYR A 50 2.01 -9.71 18.92
CA TYR A 50 1.54 -8.69 19.87
C TYR A 50 0.19 -9.10 20.46
N PRO A 51 0.11 -9.27 21.80
CA PRO A 51 -1.15 -9.70 22.43
C PRO A 51 -2.22 -8.61 22.35
N SER A 52 -3.42 -8.99 21.94
CA SER A 52 -4.52 -8.04 21.75
C SER A 52 -5.02 -7.42 23.05
N ASP A 53 -4.79 -8.07 24.19
CA ASP A 53 -5.19 -7.54 25.47
C ASP A 53 -4.26 -6.44 26.00
N LEU A 54 -3.06 -6.31 25.43
CA LEU A 54 -2.06 -5.32 25.85
C LEU A 54 -1.98 -4.11 24.92
N TYR A 55 -2.58 -4.18 23.75
CA TYR A 55 -2.46 -3.13 22.73
C TYR A 55 -3.82 -2.60 22.31
N GLU A 56 -3.85 -1.33 22.00
CA GLU A 56 -5.07 -0.67 21.52
C GLU A 56 -4.78 0.08 20.22
N SER A 57 -5.80 0.20 19.37
CA SER A 57 -5.68 0.97 18.14
C SER A 57 -5.67 2.46 18.46
N LYS A 58 -4.77 3.20 17.82
CA LYS A 58 -4.57 4.62 18.07
C LYS A 58 -4.66 5.43 16.79
N GLY A 59 -5.61 5.08 15.93
CA GLY A 59 -5.80 5.76 14.67
C GLY A 59 -4.83 5.26 13.60
N PHE A 60 -4.52 6.13 12.65
CA PHE A 60 -3.72 5.76 11.48
C PHE A 60 -2.52 6.69 11.33
N SER A 61 -1.47 6.16 10.69
CA SER A 61 -0.33 6.98 10.28
C SER A 61 -0.76 7.88 9.10
N ASN A 62 0.09 8.85 8.77
CA ASN A 62 -0.11 9.64 7.56
C ASN A 62 -0.09 8.71 6.35
N PRO A 63 -0.97 8.94 5.35
CA PRO A 63 -1.00 8.09 4.17
C PRO A 63 0.32 8.09 3.41
N SER A 64 0.72 6.92 2.93
CA SER A 64 1.87 6.76 2.04
C SER A 64 1.37 6.51 0.64
N ARG A 65 1.95 7.19 -0.35
CA ARG A 65 1.59 7.03 -1.75
C ARG A 65 2.70 6.30 -2.47
N ILE A 66 2.42 5.10 -2.96
CA ILE A 66 3.41 4.27 -3.67
C ILE A 66 2.88 3.87 -5.04
N GLN A 67 3.79 3.72 -5.99
CA GLN A 67 3.43 3.38 -7.36
C GLN A 67 3.45 1.88 -7.57
N ASP A 68 2.45 1.37 -8.26
CA ASP A 68 2.35 -0.01 -8.66
C ASP A 68 2.31 -0.09 -10.20
N PHE A 69 2.18 -1.31 -10.73
CA PHE A 69 2.06 -1.52 -12.17
C PHE A 69 0.89 -0.72 -12.74
N PRO A 70 1.06 -0.17 -13.95
CA PRO A 70 -0.05 0.53 -14.59
C PRO A 70 -1.18 -0.43 -14.95
N ILE A 71 -2.40 0.08 -14.97
CA ILE A 71 -3.59 -0.67 -15.34
C ILE A 71 -4.26 0.04 -16.50
N ARG A 72 -4.34 -0.65 -17.64
CA ARG A 72 -5.05 -0.14 -18.81
C ARG A 72 -4.58 1.25 -19.22
N GLY A 73 -3.28 1.46 -19.23
CA GLY A 73 -2.69 2.73 -19.63
C GLY A 73 -2.72 3.83 -18.57
N LYS A 74 -3.23 3.53 -17.39
CA LYS A 74 -3.28 4.48 -16.28
C LYS A 74 -2.17 4.18 -15.29
N ALA A 75 -1.44 5.20 -14.87
CA ALA A 75 -0.50 5.06 -13.76
C ALA A 75 -1.29 4.76 -12.49
N VAL A 76 -0.83 3.80 -11.71
CA VAL A 76 -1.53 3.36 -10.51
C VAL A 76 -0.72 3.74 -9.28
N TYR A 77 -1.38 4.43 -8.36
CA TYR A 77 -0.81 4.77 -7.06
C TYR A 77 -1.66 4.18 -5.96
N LEU A 78 -1.00 3.53 -5.02
CA LEU A 78 -1.65 2.99 -3.84
C LEU A 78 -1.46 3.98 -2.71
N VAL A 79 -2.55 4.47 -2.15
CA VAL A 79 -2.53 5.41 -1.03
C VAL A 79 -2.86 4.58 0.21
N ILE A 80 -1.86 4.33 1.03
CA ILE A 80 -1.92 3.34 2.10
C ILE A 80 -1.94 4.00 3.45
N LYS A 81 -2.96 3.71 4.24
CA LYS A 81 -3.06 4.11 5.63
C LYS A 81 -2.75 2.92 6.51
N ARG A 82 -1.67 2.99 7.28
CA ARG A 82 -1.32 1.96 8.23
C ARG A 82 -1.88 2.31 9.60
N ARG A 83 -2.40 1.28 10.29
CA ARG A 83 -2.98 1.45 11.61
C ARG A 83 -1.86 1.60 12.62
N ARG A 84 -2.05 2.53 13.56
CA ARG A 84 -1.13 2.73 14.66
C ARG A 84 -1.69 2.00 15.89
N TRP A 85 -0.79 1.31 16.59
CA TRP A 85 -1.11 0.59 17.81
C TRP A 85 -0.29 1.17 18.95
N ARG A 86 -0.84 1.08 20.16
CA ARG A 86 -0.17 1.59 21.34
C ARG A 86 -0.32 0.58 22.47
N HIS A 87 0.76 0.35 23.20
CA HIS A 87 0.69 -0.46 24.42
C HIS A 87 -0.13 0.30 25.47
N LYS A 88 -1.10 -0.40 26.09
CA LYS A 88 -2.04 0.25 27.01
C LYS A 88 -1.35 0.84 28.23
N GLN A 89 -0.31 0.22 28.72
CA GLN A 89 0.39 0.65 29.93
C GLN A 89 1.59 1.53 29.63
N THR A 90 2.51 1.06 28.78
CA THR A 90 3.74 1.80 28.49
C THR A 90 3.55 2.96 27.52
N LYS A 91 2.44 2.97 26.77
CA LYS A 91 2.12 3.96 25.74
C LYS A 91 3.07 3.92 24.55
N GLU A 92 3.88 2.89 24.46
CA GLU A 92 4.78 2.70 23.33
C GLU A 92 3.99 2.36 22.07
N GLY A 93 4.29 3.06 20.98
CA GLY A 93 3.60 2.87 19.71
C GLY A 93 4.28 1.86 18.82
N ILE A 94 3.49 1.13 18.04
CA ILE A 94 4.00 0.24 17.00
C ILE A 94 3.21 0.46 15.72
N VAL A 95 3.88 0.27 14.59
CA VAL A 95 3.29 0.31 13.25
C VAL A 95 3.80 -0.90 12.50
N SER A 96 2.88 -1.59 11.82
CA SER A 96 3.25 -2.77 11.04
C SER A 96 4.20 -2.41 9.90
N ASP A 97 5.11 -3.30 9.60
CA ASP A 97 6.02 -3.16 8.48
C ASP A 97 5.74 -4.27 7.47
N TYR A 98 5.77 -3.92 6.18
CA TYR A 98 5.37 -4.85 5.14
C TYR A 98 6.40 -4.92 4.02
N THR A 99 6.53 -6.11 3.46
CA THR A 99 7.54 -6.39 2.43
C THR A 99 7.09 -6.06 1.02
N PHE A 100 5.82 -5.72 0.81
CA PHE A 100 5.33 -5.41 -0.53
C PHE A 100 5.79 -4.05 -1.05
N ILE A 101 6.37 -3.21 -0.19
CA ILE A 101 6.96 -1.94 -0.58
C ILE A 101 8.46 -2.14 -0.76
N ALA A 102 9.01 -1.69 -1.89
CA ALA A 102 10.43 -1.80 -2.13
C ALA A 102 11.21 -0.89 -1.19
N GLU A 103 12.25 -1.42 -0.57
CA GLU A 103 13.07 -0.68 0.36
C GLU A 103 13.76 0.49 -0.34
N GLY A 104 13.69 1.68 0.28
CA GLY A 104 14.32 2.87 -0.26
C GLY A 104 13.65 3.44 -1.50
N SER A 105 12.42 3.03 -1.79
CA SER A 105 11.70 3.42 -2.99
C SER A 105 10.23 3.68 -2.66
N ARG A 106 9.55 4.42 -3.53
CA ARG A 106 8.10 4.60 -3.47
C ARG A 106 7.39 3.70 -4.46
N LEU A 107 7.96 2.55 -4.73
CA LEU A 107 7.39 1.56 -5.63
C LEU A 107 6.99 0.33 -4.83
N THR A 108 5.99 -0.40 -5.33
CA THR A 108 5.78 -1.75 -4.80
C THR A 108 7.02 -2.58 -5.11
N ARG A 109 7.27 -3.61 -4.29
CA ARG A 109 8.42 -4.48 -4.52
C ARG A 109 8.33 -5.17 -5.87
N GLU A 110 7.12 -5.59 -6.27
CA GLU A 110 6.94 -6.27 -7.54
C GLU A 110 7.31 -5.36 -8.72
N LEU A 111 6.88 -4.09 -8.69
CA LEU A 111 7.23 -3.14 -9.74
C LEU A 111 8.71 -2.84 -9.74
N SER A 112 9.30 -2.64 -8.55
CA SER A 112 10.73 -2.38 -8.42
C SER A 112 11.55 -3.54 -9.00
N ASP A 113 11.19 -4.77 -8.66
CA ASP A 113 11.89 -5.95 -9.15
C ASP A 113 11.76 -6.09 -10.67
N PHE A 114 10.58 -5.80 -11.21
CA PHE A 114 10.36 -5.83 -12.65
C PHE A 114 11.29 -4.84 -13.37
N LEU A 115 11.36 -3.61 -12.87
CA LEU A 115 12.18 -2.56 -13.49
C LEU A 115 13.68 -2.92 -13.41
N LYS A 116 14.11 -3.49 -12.30
CA LYS A 116 15.49 -3.96 -12.17
C LYS A 116 15.79 -5.09 -13.15
N GLY A 117 14.84 -6.00 -13.32
CA GLY A 117 14.99 -7.12 -14.26
C GLY A 117 15.06 -6.68 -15.71
N THR A 118 14.53 -5.50 -16.04
CA THR A 118 14.63 -4.93 -17.39
C THR A 118 15.83 -3.99 -17.55
N GLY A 119 16.69 -3.89 -16.52
CA GLY A 119 17.86 -3.03 -16.56
C GLY A 119 17.55 -1.55 -16.34
N ARG A 120 16.35 -1.21 -15.92
CA ARG A 120 15.95 0.17 -15.66
C ARG A 120 16.13 0.52 -14.19
N ASP A 121 16.51 1.77 -13.93
CA ASP A 121 16.62 2.26 -12.56
C ASP A 121 15.22 2.64 -12.06
N PRO A 122 14.69 1.97 -11.02
CA PRO A 122 13.36 2.29 -10.50
C PRO A 122 13.21 3.74 -10.06
N ARG A 123 14.30 4.36 -9.62
CA ARG A 123 14.24 5.73 -9.14
C ARG A 123 13.91 6.74 -10.22
N ARG A 124 14.07 6.40 -11.48
CA ARG A 124 13.68 7.28 -12.58
C ARG A 124 12.18 7.43 -12.71
N TYR A 125 11.43 6.51 -12.15
CA TYR A 125 9.96 6.49 -12.26
C TYR A 125 9.27 6.91 -10.97
N ASP A 126 10.04 7.22 -9.95
CA ASP A 126 9.55 7.58 -8.63
C ASP A 126 9.55 9.10 -8.47
N LYS A 127 8.72 9.75 -9.26
CA LYS A 127 8.65 11.22 -9.23
C LYS A 127 7.27 11.71 -8.88
#